data_87ec6a7fcc41de7d12b2db2960b104c4
#
_entry.id   87ec6a7fcc41de7d12b2db2960b104c4
#
_cell.length_a   1.000
_cell.length_b   1.000
_cell.length_c   1.000
_cell.angle_alpha   90.00
_cell.angle_beta   90.00
_cell.angle_gamma   90.00
#
_symmetry.space_group_name_H-M   'P 1'
#
loop_
_entity.id
_entity.type
_entity.pdbx_description
1 polymer ?
#
loop_
_entity_poly.entity_id
_entity_poly.type
_entity_poly.pdbx_seq_one_letter_code
_entity_poly.pdbx_strand_id
1 'polypeptide(L)'
;MSYKCISLDEARMLLDNPDTVIVDIRDSQSYEDGNIPESINISNNNIDQFLEKTDRDVNLLVYCYVGNSSKGASEYFVQNGFKTVFSLDGGYEEYALN
;
A
#
# COMPACT_ATOMS: atom_id res chain seq x y z
N MET A 1 -13.64 5.77 10.94
CA MET A 1 -12.34 5.12 10.72
C MET A 1 -11.69 5.70 9.49
N SER A 2 -10.41 5.94 9.55
CA SER A 2 -9.71 6.59 8.45
C SER A 2 -8.32 5.99 8.29
N TYR A 3 -7.73 6.20 7.13
CA TYR A 3 -6.33 5.86 6.91
C TYR A 3 -5.47 7.03 7.36
N LYS A 4 -4.17 6.80 7.42
CA LYS A 4 -3.21 7.83 7.80
C LYS A 4 -2.17 7.97 6.70
N CYS A 5 -1.88 9.22 6.32
CA CYS A 5 -0.79 9.49 5.37
C CYS A 5 0.51 9.58 6.14
N ILE A 6 1.54 8.87 5.68
CA ILE A 6 2.84 8.87 6.36
C ILE A 6 3.96 9.12 5.35
N SER A 7 5.05 9.67 5.84
CA SER A 7 6.25 9.92 5.02
C SER A 7 7.02 8.62 4.80
N LEU A 8 7.98 8.65 3.87
CA LEU A 8 8.86 7.51 3.65
C LEU A 8 9.65 7.17 4.92
N ASP A 9 10.12 8.17 5.65
CA ASP A 9 10.87 7.92 6.88
C ASP A 9 10.01 7.21 7.91
N GLU A 10 8.77 7.62 8.06
CA GLU A 10 7.83 6.95 8.97
C GLU A 10 7.53 5.53 8.51
N ALA A 11 7.45 5.33 7.19
CA ALA A 11 7.12 4.02 6.64
C ALA A 11 8.25 3.00 6.79
N ARG A 12 9.48 3.43 6.97
CA ARG A 12 10.62 2.51 7.04
C ARG A 12 10.48 1.46 8.13
N MET A 13 9.93 1.84 9.27
CA MET A 13 9.69 0.88 10.36
C MET A 13 8.64 -0.15 9.96
N LEU A 14 7.63 0.29 9.19
CA LEU A 14 6.61 -0.62 8.70
C LEU A 14 7.17 -1.60 7.67
N LEU A 15 8.08 -1.13 6.82
CA LEU A 15 8.67 -1.99 5.79
C LEU A 15 9.44 -3.16 6.39
N ASP A 16 9.98 -2.99 7.58
CA ASP A 16 10.74 -4.05 8.26
C ASP A 16 9.87 -4.91 9.18
N ASN A 17 8.61 -4.54 9.35
CA ASN A 17 7.71 -5.26 10.27
C ASN A 17 7.05 -6.42 9.54
N PRO A 18 7.20 -7.67 10.03
CA PRO A 18 6.60 -8.84 9.35
C PRO A 18 5.08 -8.83 9.33
N ASP A 19 4.43 -8.01 10.17
CA ASP A 19 2.97 -7.89 10.16
C ASP A 19 2.47 -6.85 9.17
N THR A 20 3.35 -6.27 8.34
CA THR A 20 2.98 -5.28 7.34
C THR A 20 2.77 -5.96 5.99
N VAL A 21 1.64 -5.64 5.36
CA VAL A 21 1.36 -6.02 3.98
C VAL A 21 1.45 -4.77 3.14
N ILE A 22 2.28 -4.81 2.09
CA ILE A 22 2.55 -3.65 1.24
C ILE A 22 1.79 -3.82 -0.08
N VAL A 23 0.98 -2.82 -0.41
CA VAL A 23 0.12 -2.87 -1.60
C VAL A 23 0.53 -1.79 -2.59
N ASP A 24 0.83 -2.22 -3.82
CA ASP A 24 1.15 -1.34 -4.94
C ASP A 24 -0.08 -1.26 -5.84
N ILE A 25 -0.64 -0.07 -6.01
CA ILE A 25 -1.84 0.10 -6.84
C ILE A 25 -1.53 0.72 -8.20
N ARG A 26 -0.25 0.74 -8.59
CA ARG A 26 0.13 1.22 -9.93
C ARG A 26 -0.23 0.16 -10.97
N ASP A 27 -0.06 0.51 -12.24
CA ASP A 27 -0.26 -0.46 -13.31
C ASP A 27 0.81 -1.57 -13.23
N SER A 28 0.50 -2.72 -13.83
CA SER A 28 1.37 -3.89 -13.70
C SER A 28 2.75 -3.68 -14.33
N GLN A 29 2.83 -2.92 -15.41
CA GLN A 29 4.13 -2.67 -16.06
C GLN A 29 5.03 -1.85 -15.15
N SER A 30 4.50 -0.81 -14.51
CA SER A 30 5.28 0.01 -13.58
C SER A 30 5.76 -0.84 -12.40
N TYR A 31 4.91 -1.72 -11.91
CA TYR A 31 5.27 -2.63 -10.83
C TYR A 31 6.42 -3.55 -11.24
N GLU A 32 6.36 -4.11 -12.45
CA GLU A 32 7.40 -5.01 -12.93
C GLU A 32 8.72 -4.28 -13.16
N ASP A 33 8.67 -3.01 -13.57
CA ASP A 33 9.87 -2.22 -13.79
C ASP A 33 10.59 -1.85 -12.50
N GLY A 34 9.88 -1.86 -11.38
CA GLY A 34 10.46 -1.58 -10.08
C GLY A 34 9.36 -1.46 -9.04
N ASN A 35 9.61 -2.00 -7.85
CA ASN A 35 8.60 -1.97 -6.78
C ASN A 35 9.30 -2.00 -5.42
N ILE A 36 8.53 -1.71 -4.38
CA ILE A 36 9.02 -1.89 -3.02
C ILE A 36 9.06 -3.40 -2.77
N PRO A 37 10.18 -3.94 -2.29
CA PRO A 37 10.28 -5.39 -2.07
C PRO A 37 9.13 -5.94 -1.24
N GLU A 38 8.64 -7.12 -1.65
CA GLU A 38 7.54 -7.83 -1.01
C GLU A 38 6.18 -7.16 -1.19
N SER A 39 6.08 -6.10 -2.00
CA SER A 39 4.79 -5.50 -2.27
C SER A 39 3.97 -6.37 -3.22
N ILE A 40 2.65 -6.25 -3.10
CA ILE A 40 1.69 -6.97 -3.92
C ILE A 40 1.01 -5.98 -4.84
N ASN A 41 1.05 -6.22 -6.14
CA ASN A 41 0.39 -5.35 -7.11
C ASN A 41 -1.11 -5.69 -7.14
N ILE A 42 -1.95 -4.73 -6.77
CA ILE A 42 -3.39 -4.91 -6.68
C ILE A 42 -4.09 -4.08 -7.74
N SER A 43 -5.03 -4.70 -8.43
CA SER A 43 -5.88 -4.05 -9.43
C SER A 43 -7.29 -4.60 -9.29
N ASN A 44 -8.20 -4.11 -10.14
CA ASN A 44 -9.58 -4.62 -10.15
C ASN A 44 -9.64 -6.12 -10.44
N ASN A 45 -8.59 -6.67 -11.05
CA ASN A 45 -8.57 -8.09 -11.42
C ASN A 45 -8.31 -9.02 -10.23
N ASN A 46 -7.63 -8.54 -9.19
CA ASN A 46 -7.25 -9.41 -8.07
C ASN A 46 -7.59 -8.86 -6.69
N ILE A 47 -8.29 -7.71 -6.63
CA ILE A 47 -8.64 -7.10 -5.35
C ILE A 47 -9.52 -8.01 -4.49
N ASP A 48 -10.48 -8.69 -5.12
CA ASP A 48 -11.40 -9.55 -4.37
C ASP A 48 -10.67 -10.73 -3.73
N GLN A 49 -9.73 -11.33 -4.44
CA GLN A 49 -8.92 -12.42 -3.88
C GLN A 49 -8.07 -11.91 -2.73
N PHE A 50 -7.49 -10.73 -2.88
CA PHE A 50 -6.69 -10.13 -1.82
C PHE A 50 -7.53 -9.91 -0.57
N LEU A 51 -8.75 -9.39 -0.73
CA LEU A 51 -9.65 -9.15 0.40
C LEU A 51 -10.05 -10.44 1.10
N GLU A 52 -10.25 -11.53 0.33
CA GLU A 52 -10.65 -12.80 0.91
C GLU A 52 -9.56 -13.43 1.78
N LYS A 53 -8.31 -13.32 1.37
CA LYS A 53 -7.23 -14.06 2.02
C LYS A 53 -6.37 -13.25 2.98
N THR A 54 -6.59 -11.94 3.08
CA THR A 54 -5.74 -11.09 3.91
C THR A 54 -6.40 -10.78 5.24
N ASP A 55 -5.66 -11.03 6.32
CA ASP A 55 -6.11 -10.73 7.67
C ASP A 55 -6.31 -9.22 7.84
N ARG A 56 -7.43 -8.85 8.41
CA ARG A 56 -7.78 -7.43 8.62
C ARG A 56 -6.97 -6.77 9.72
N ASP A 57 -6.22 -7.53 10.50
CA ASP A 57 -5.40 -7.00 11.59
C ASP A 57 -3.99 -6.62 11.16
N VAL A 58 -3.60 -6.89 9.91
CA VAL A 58 -2.27 -6.50 9.43
C VAL A 58 -2.15 -4.99 9.33
N ASN A 59 -0.90 -4.51 9.35
CA ASN A 59 -0.63 -3.10 8.99
C ASN A 59 -0.61 -3.03 7.47
N LEU A 60 -1.54 -2.30 6.88
CA LEU A 60 -1.63 -2.20 5.42
C LEU A 60 -0.99 -0.90 4.97
N LEU A 61 0.07 -1.00 4.16
CA LEU A 61 0.75 0.15 3.59
C LEU A 61 0.47 0.19 2.10
N VAL A 62 -0.22 1.25 1.66
CA VAL A 62 -0.65 1.39 0.26
C VAL A 62 0.17 2.48 -0.40
N TYR A 63 0.71 2.20 -1.58
CA TYR A 63 1.43 3.24 -2.31
C TYR A 63 1.05 3.24 -3.79
N CYS A 64 1.27 4.40 -4.42
CA CYS A 64 1.05 4.60 -5.84
C CYS A 64 2.27 5.32 -6.42
N TYR A 65 2.09 6.10 -7.48
CA TYR A 65 3.22 6.81 -8.12
C TYR A 65 3.77 7.92 -7.23
N VAL A 66 2.91 8.85 -6.78
CA VAL A 66 3.34 10.05 -6.06
C VAL A 66 2.51 10.35 -4.80
N GLY A 67 1.64 9.43 -4.40
CA GLY A 67 0.88 9.58 -3.16
C GLY A 67 -0.54 10.09 -3.30
N ASN A 68 -1.05 10.29 -4.52
CA ASN A 68 -2.41 10.80 -4.72
C ASN A 68 -3.44 9.67 -4.79
N SER A 69 -3.25 8.72 -5.71
CA SER A 69 -4.22 7.63 -5.90
C SER A 69 -4.28 6.68 -4.70
N SER A 70 -3.19 6.55 -3.96
CA SER A 70 -3.15 5.67 -2.80
C SER A 70 -4.10 6.12 -1.69
N LYS A 71 -4.47 7.39 -1.67
CA LYS A 71 -5.41 7.89 -0.66
C LYS A 71 -6.80 7.28 -0.86
N GLY A 72 -7.29 7.30 -2.10
CA GLY A 72 -8.59 6.70 -2.40
C GLY A 72 -8.60 5.20 -2.18
N ALA A 73 -7.51 4.52 -2.56
CA ALA A 73 -7.40 3.09 -2.33
C ALA A 73 -7.35 2.78 -0.83
N SER A 74 -6.64 3.60 -0.05
CA SER A 74 -6.57 3.41 1.39
C SER A 74 -7.94 3.52 2.04
N GLU A 75 -8.74 4.50 1.60
CA GLU A 75 -10.11 4.65 2.09
C GLU A 75 -10.94 3.41 1.78
N TYR A 76 -10.79 2.87 0.58
CA TYR A 76 -11.49 1.65 0.18
C TYR A 76 -11.14 0.48 1.10
N PHE A 77 -9.88 0.32 1.44
CA PHE A 77 -9.46 -0.75 2.33
C PHE A 77 -10.03 -0.55 3.75
N VAL A 78 -10.05 0.69 4.23
CA VAL A 78 -10.67 0.99 5.53
C VAL A 78 -12.14 0.56 5.51
N GLN A 79 -12.85 0.89 4.44
CA GLN A 79 -14.26 0.52 4.29
C GLN A 79 -14.46 -0.99 4.22
N ASN A 80 -13.44 -1.73 3.85
CA ASN A 80 -13.49 -3.18 3.79
C ASN A 80 -12.96 -3.85 5.06
N GLY A 81 -12.81 -3.10 6.14
CA GLY A 81 -12.57 -3.66 7.45
C GLY A 81 -11.13 -3.69 7.93
N PHE A 82 -10.18 -3.19 7.15
CA PHE A 82 -8.80 -3.10 7.63
C PHE A 82 -8.72 -2.03 8.72
N LYS A 83 -8.12 -2.40 9.85
CA LYS A 83 -8.10 -1.55 11.03
C LYS A 83 -6.95 -0.54 10.99
N THR A 84 -5.85 -0.88 10.34
CA THR A 84 -4.64 -0.06 10.33
C THR A 84 -4.18 0.09 8.89
N VAL A 85 -4.44 1.27 8.30
CA VAL A 85 -4.14 1.53 6.89
C VAL A 85 -3.34 2.81 6.77
N PHE A 86 -2.25 2.75 6.01
CA PHE A 86 -1.40 3.90 5.74
C PHE A 86 -1.29 4.14 4.25
N SER A 87 -1.26 5.41 3.85
CA SER A 87 -0.98 5.81 2.48
C SER A 87 0.41 6.46 2.47
N LEU A 88 1.28 5.98 1.59
CA LEU A 88 2.67 6.48 1.53
C LEU A 88 2.73 7.79 0.75
N ASP A 89 3.04 8.88 1.45
CA ASP A 89 3.29 10.18 0.81
C ASP A 89 4.51 10.07 -0.09
N GLY A 90 4.46 10.74 -1.24
CA GLY A 90 5.56 10.68 -2.21
C GLY A 90 5.58 9.42 -3.05
N GLY A 91 4.91 8.36 -2.62
CA GLY A 91 4.76 7.13 -3.37
C GLY A 91 6.07 6.48 -3.79
N TYR A 92 6.00 5.68 -4.85
CA TYR A 92 7.18 4.98 -5.35
C TYR A 92 8.25 5.94 -5.86
N GLU A 93 7.85 7.09 -6.41
CA GLU A 93 8.81 8.06 -6.92
C GLU A 93 9.81 8.48 -5.84
N GLU A 94 9.32 8.84 -4.66
CA GLU A 94 10.21 9.22 -3.57
C GLU A 94 11.00 8.03 -3.04
N TYR A 95 10.36 6.87 -2.93
CA TYR A 95 11.04 5.65 -2.49
C TYR A 95 12.24 5.33 -3.40
N ALA A 96 12.04 5.44 -4.71
CA ALA A 96 13.08 5.08 -5.67
C ALA A 96 14.27 6.04 -5.65
N LEU A 97 14.05 7.29 -5.23
CA LEU A 97 15.11 8.29 -5.14
C LEU A 97 15.98 8.13 -3.89
N ASN A 98 15.50 7.38 -2.95
CA ASN A 98 16.18 7.17 -1.67
C ASN A 98 16.60 5.69 -1.53
#